data_a189540fe9a224457a072c7054259fae
#
_entry.id   a189540fe9a224457a072c7054259fae
#
_cell.length_a   1.000
_cell.length_b   1.000
_cell.length_c   1.000
_cell.angle_alpha   90.00
_cell.angle_beta   90.00
_cell.angle_gamma   90.00
#
_symmetry.space_group_name_H-M   'P 1'
#
loop_
_entity.id
_entity.type
_entity.pdbx_description
1 polymer ?
#
loop_
_entity_poly.entity_id
_entity_poly.type
_entity_poly.pdbx_seq_one_letter_code
_entity_poly.pdbx_strand_id
1 'polypeptide(L)'
;MAKAAAKKIAVRRADKFAFGVWCVMNTGRDPFGPPTRPEMTGLEAIKGLGEREVYGFEYHDDDLWPIGASAAKKRSAVQQAKKIMRATGIRCTAATTNLFSHPVFKDGAFTSHDPRVRAYAVQKAMANIDAAAELGAGVYIFWGGREGTDVDIAKDPVEALKRFRECMNFLSEYVLERGYRMVFSIEPKPNEPRSDTYLATAGHALAFIATLEHPEMVGVNPEWAHIKMAGLNPLHEFAQCLEAGKLVDIHLNAQKPLRYDQDMSFGADNPKEALLVVKLLSDYGYAGTKTFDAHPYRTEADPWDFVERCMRAYKVLEIKVDEVNADARLCAMLEELHNAPGAEYNELLGAYSSKAADRLRKAKLDPDALAERRLPFERIDQRLTEILLGVA
;
A
#
# COMPACT_ATOMS: atom_id res chain seq x y z
N MET A 1 -40.82 9.56 12.44
CA MET A 1 -39.41 9.16 12.31
C MET A 1 -38.56 10.43 12.35
N ALA A 2 -37.82 10.67 13.42
CA ALA A 2 -36.93 11.82 13.52
C ALA A 2 -35.77 11.61 12.52
N LYS A 3 -35.55 12.57 11.60
CA LYS A 3 -34.37 12.61 10.75
C LYS A 3 -33.16 12.72 11.69
N ALA A 4 -32.41 11.62 11.87
CA ALA A 4 -31.11 11.70 12.47
C ALA A 4 -30.30 12.74 11.67
N ALA A 5 -29.80 13.77 12.34
CA ALA A 5 -28.97 14.78 11.71
C ALA A 5 -27.74 14.04 11.14
N ALA A 6 -27.57 14.13 9.83
CA ALA A 6 -26.43 13.50 9.17
C ALA A 6 -25.15 14.00 9.86
N LYS A 7 -24.39 13.09 10.48
CA LYS A 7 -23.09 13.42 11.08
C LYS A 7 -22.24 14.10 9.99
N LYS A 8 -21.81 15.33 10.26
CA LYS A 8 -20.95 16.06 9.31
C LYS A 8 -19.61 15.32 9.23
N ILE A 9 -19.35 14.68 8.10
CA ILE A 9 -18.09 13.98 7.86
C ILE A 9 -17.02 15.05 7.64
N ALA A 10 -16.16 15.24 8.62
CA ALA A 10 -15.06 16.19 8.55
C ALA A 10 -13.75 15.43 8.31
N VAL A 11 -13.07 15.78 7.24
CA VAL A 11 -11.67 15.36 6.98
C VAL A 11 -10.77 16.41 7.63
N ARG A 12 -9.73 15.96 8.30
CA ARG A 12 -8.74 16.80 8.98
C ARG A 12 -7.35 16.36 8.63
N ARG A 13 -6.40 17.25 8.65
CA ARG A 13 -4.97 16.92 8.43
C ARG A 13 -4.47 15.81 9.39
N ALA A 14 -4.99 15.78 10.61
CA ALA A 14 -4.66 14.76 11.61
C ALA A 14 -5.09 13.32 11.19
N ASP A 15 -5.97 13.17 10.21
CA ASP A 15 -6.35 11.86 9.67
C ASP A 15 -5.22 11.21 8.87
N LYS A 16 -4.16 11.96 8.54
CA LYS A 16 -2.95 11.52 7.84
C LYS A 16 -3.22 10.90 6.46
N PHE A 17 -4.09 11.54 5.68
CA PHE A 17 -4.28 11.17 4.28
C PHE A 17 -3.15 11.71 3.41
N ALA A 18 -2.66 10.91 2.48
CA ALA A 18 -1.68 11.29 1.47
C ALA A 18 -2.13 10.86 0.08
N PHE A 19 -1.51 11.45 -0.94
CA PHE A 19 -1.75 11.11 -2.34
C PHE A 19 -0.43 11.06 -3.09
N GLY A 20 -0.30 10.11 -4.00
CA GLY A 20 0.65 10.20 -5.08
C GLY A 20 0.35 11.45 -5.92
N VAL A 21 1.34 12.29 -6.20
CA VAL A 21 1.10 13.47 -7.06
C VAL A 21 0.66 13.06 -8.47
N TRP A 22 1.11 11.90 -8.94
CA TRP A 22 0.69 11.29 -10.21
C TRP A 22 -0.81 11.03 -10.28
N CYS A 23 -1.47 10.79 -9.15
CA CYS A 23 -2.92 10.59 -9.09
C CYS A 23 -3.68 11.83 -9.57
N VAL A 24 -3.35 13.00 -9.04
CA VAL A 24 -3.99 14.28 -9.42
C VAL A 24 -3.46 14.83 -10.73
N MET A 25 -2.23 14.49 -11.13
CA MET A 25 -1.64 14.83 -12.42
C MET A 25 -2.20 13.98 -13.57
N ASN A 26 -2.95 12.91 -13.28
CA ASN A 26 -3.52 12.03 -14.30
C ASN A 26 -4.43 12.83 -15.24
N THR A 27 -4.07 12.87 -16.50
CA THR A 27 -4.78 13.64 -17.53
C THR A 27 -6.00 12.93 -18.13
N GLY A 28 -6.29 11.70 -17.69
CA GLY A 28 -7.31 10.84 -18.27
C GLY A 28 -6.92 10.27 -19.65
N ARG A 29 -5.65 10.34 -20.03
CA ARG A 29 -5.12 9.65 -21.20
C ARG A 29 -5.10 8.14 -20.95
N ASP A 30 -5.46 7.36 -21.95
CA ASP A 30 -5.31 5.91 -21.98
C ASP A 30 -4.73 5.45 -23.32
N PRO A 31 -4.44 4.16 -23.51
CA PRO A 31 -3.90 3.66 -24.78
C PRO A 31 -4.80 3.88 -26.00
N PHE A 32 -6.08 4.20 -25.79
CA PHE A 32 -7.10 4.32 -26.83
C PHE A 32 -7.58 5.75 -27.07
N GLY A 33 -7.12 6.72 -26.26
CA GLY A 33 -7.59 8.09 -26.41
C GLY A 33 -6.70 9.17 -25.81
N PRO A 34 -6.83 10.43 -26.31
CA PRO A 34 -6.07 11.57 -25.83
C PRO A 34 -6.48 11.98 -24.41
N PRO A 35 -5.73 12.90 -23.78
CA PRO A 35 -6.13 13.47 -22.49
C PRO A 35 -7.52 14.08 -22.50
N THR A 36 -8.22 14.00 -21.36
CA THR A 36 -9.53 14.65 -21.12
C THR A 36 -9.44 15.77 -20.07
N ARG A 37 -8.29 15.91 -19.43
CA ARG A 37 -7.98 16.98 -18.48
C ARG A 37 -6.68 17.67 -18.89
N PRO A 38 -6.49 18.95 -18.50
CA PRO A 38 -5.23 19.65 -18.73
C PRO A 38 -4.07 19.00 -17.96
N GLU A 39 -2.87 19.19 -18.48
CA GLU A 39 -1.64 18.81 -17.77
C GLU A 39 -1.46 19.68 -16.51
N MET A 40 -0.88 19.08 -15.49
CA MET A 40 -0.52 19.71 -14.23
C MET A 40 0.92 19.32 -13.89
N THR A 41 1.70 20.25 -13.36
CA THR A 41 3.04 19.93 -12.86
C THR A 41 2.98 19.35 -11.45
N GLY A 42 3.98 18.55 -11.05
CA GLY A 42 4.05 18.01 -9.69
C GLY A 42 4.06 19.09 -8.62
N LEU A 43 4.67 20.26 -8.87
CA LEU A 43 4.65 21.37 -7.92
C LEU A 43 3.24 22.00 -7.78
N GLU A 44 2.48 22.10 -8.85
CA GLU A 44 1.07 22.50 -8.80
C GLU A 44 0.22 21.48 -8.06
N ALA A 45 0.47 20.18 -8.29
CA ALA A 45 -0.20 19.08 -7.58
C ALA A 45 0.08 19.16 -6.07
N ILE A 46 1.35 19.28 -5.65
CA ILE A 46 1.73 19.43 -4.23
C ILE A 46 1.04 20.66 -3.60
N LYS A 47 1.02 21.79 -4.33
CA LYS A 47 0.36 23.01 -3.85
C LYS A 47 -1.14 22.79 -3.67
N GLY A 48 -1.81 22.26 -4.67
CA GLY A 48 -3.25 22.02 -4.65
C GLY A 48 -3.69 21.02 -3.56
N LEU A 49 -2.90 19.96 -3.31
CA LEU A 49 -3.11 19.05 -2.17
C LEU A 49 -2.96 19.79 -0.84
N GLY A 50 -1.93 20.60 -0.70
CA GLY A 50 -1.66 21.37 0.51
C GLY A 50 -2.74 22.41 0.84
N GLU A 51 -3.31 23.08 -0.17
CA GLU A 51 -4.42 24.02 -0.05
C GLU A 51 -5.73 23.35 0.39
N ARG A 52 -5.85 22.03 0.20
CA ARG A 52 -6.99 21.20 0.66
C ARG A 52 -6.75 20.52 1.99
N GLU A 53 -5.73 20.94 2.73
CA GLU A 53 -5.36 20.41 4.03
C GLU A 53 -5.03 18.91 4.03
N VAL A 54 -4.65 18.34 2.86
CA VAL A 54 -4.11 16.99 2.78
C VAL A 54 -2.83 16.91 3.62
N TYR A 55 -2.65 15.81 4.36
CA TYR A 55 -1.52 15.67 5.27
C TYR A 55 -0.20 15.52 4.52
N GLY A 56 -0.18 14.67 3.47
CA GLY A 56 1.05 14.33 2.79
C GLY A 56 0.91 14.12 1.30
N PHE A 57 2.06 14.07 0.65
CA PHE A 57 2.19 13.69 -0.75
C PHE A 57 3.34 12.71 -0.93
N GLU A 58 3.23 11.92 -1.97
CA GLU A 58 4.25 11.03 -2.49
C GLU A 58 4.56 11.40 -3.93
N TYR A 59 5.80 11.16 -4.38
CA TYR A 59 6.21 11.57 -5.72
C TYR A 59 7.20 10.62 -6.37
N HIS A 60 7.14 10.52 -7.70
CA HIS A 60 8.24 10.00 -8.51
C HIS A 60 9.23 11.14 -8.80
N ASP A 61 10.49 10.81 -8.96
CA ASP A 61 11.49 11.84 -9.28
C ASP A 61 11.14 12.64 -10.55
N ASP A 62 10.50 12.04 -11.54
CA ASP A 62 10.11 12.72 -12.77
C ASP A 62 8.81 13.54 -12.67
N ASP A 63 8.07 13.45 -11.59
CA ASP A 63 7.01 14.42 -11.25
C ASP A 63 7.59 15.81 -10.95
N LEU A 64 8.84 15.87 -10.46
CA LEU A 64 9.51 17.11 -10.07
C LEU A 64 10.55 17.59 -11.08
N TRP A 65 11.23 16.67 -11.76
CA TRP A 65 12.22 17.01 -12.81
C TRP A 65 12.32 15.91 -13.86
N PRO A 66 12.47 16.27 -15.14
CA PRO A 66 12.56 15.27 -16.19
C PRO A 66 13.88 14.46 -16.11
N ILE A 67 13.88 13.28 -16.70
CA ILE A 67 15.07 12.46 -16.86
C ILE A 67 16.19 13.26 -17.53
N GLY A 68 17.42 13.11 -17.06
CA GLY A 68 18.57 13.88 -17.56
C GLY A 68 18.65 15.32 -17.05
N ALA A 69 17.78 15.75 -16.14
CA ALA A 69 17.85 17.08 -15.54
C ALA A 69 19.18 17.35 -14.86
N SER A 70 19.72 18.55 -15.04
CA SER A 70 20.94 19.01 -14.37
C SER A 70 20.77 19.05 -12.84
N ALA A 71 21.88 18.94 -12.10
CA ALA A 71 21.87 19.06 -10.65
C ALA A 71 21.25 20.40 -10.17
N ALA A 72 21.46 21.49 -10.93
CA ALA A 72 20.86 22.78 -10.62
C ALA A 72 19.33 22.75 -10.75
N LYS A 73 18.79 22.10 -11.79
CA LYS A 73 17.33 21.96 -12.00
C LYS A 73 16.70 21.11 -10.89
N LYS A 74 17.33 19.98 -10.53
CA LYS A 74 16.88 19.13 -9.41
C LYS A 74 16.83 19.90 -8.10
N ARG A 75 17.92 20.61 -7.73
CA ARG A 75 17.94 21.45 -6.52
C ARG A 75 16.86 22.52 -6.54
N SER A 76 16.63 23.19 -7.69
CA SER A 76 15.58 24.20 -7.81
C SER A 76 14.19 23.60 -7.55
N ALA A 77 13.88 22.43 -8.09
CA ALA A 77 12.60 21.76 -7.87
C ALA A 77 12.40 21.41 -6.39
N VAL A 78 13.41 20.84 -5.73
CA VAL A 78 13.38 20.53 -4.28
C VAL A 78 13.14 21.80 -3.46
N GLN A 79 13.82 22.90 -3.76
CA GLN A 79 13.62 24.17 -3.03
C GLN A 79 12.22 24.74 -3.23
N GLN A 80 11.65 24.63 -4.43
CA GLN A 80 10.27 25.04 -4.70
C GLN A 80 9.27 24.17 -3.93
N ALA A 81 9.45 22.85 -3.93
CA ALA A 81 8.62 21.93 -3.13
C ALA A 81 8.68 22.29 -1.63
N LYS A 82 9.88 22.53 -1.08
CA LYS A 82 10.06 22.99 0.33
C LYS A 82 9.36 24.31 0.61
N LYS A 83 9.33 25.23 -0.35
CA LYS A 83 8.60 26.51 -0.21
C LYS A 83 7.10 26.25 -0.11
N ILE A 84 6.55 25.38 -0.96
CA ILE A 84 5.13 24.99 -0.93
C ILE A 84 4.80 24.28 0.39
N MET A 85 5.63 23.33 0.81
CA MET A 85 5.46 22.61 2.08
C MET A 85 5.39 23.57 3.28
N ARG A 86 6.29 24.55 3.33
CA ARG A 86 6.25 25.58 4.40
C ARG A 86 5.00 26.47 4.35
N ALA A 87 4.53 26.80 3.15
CA ALA A 87 3.38 27.68 2.97
C ALA A 87 2.04 26.97 3.30
N THR A 88 1.93 25.68 3.00
CA THR A 88 0.69 24.93 3.12
C THR A 88 0.67 23.96 4.32
N GLY A 89 1.84 23.61 4.86
CA GLY A 89 1.98 22.61 5.92
C GLY A 89 1.89 21.16 5.45
N ILE A 90 1.77 20.90 4.13
CA ILE A 90 1.81 19.53 3.57
C ILE A 90 3.20 18.91 3.76
N ARG A 91 3.28 17.59 3.88
CA ARG A 91 4.52 16.85 4.13
C ARG A 91 4.84 15.92 2.96
N CYS A 92 6.11 15.71 2.66
CA CYS A 92 6.53 14.58 1.85
C CYS A 92 6.53 13.34 2.74
N THR A 93 5.68 12.37 2.44
CA THR A 93 5.54 11.13 3.25
C THR A 93 6.38 10.01 2.69
N ALA A 94 6.35 9.84 1.37
CA ALA A 94 7.21 8.92 0.68
C ALA A 94 7.71 9.48 -0.66
N ALA A 95 8.69 8.81 -1.23
CA ALA A 95 9.19 9.06 -2.57
C ALA A 95 9.50 7.75 -3.27
N THR A 96 9.48 7.75 -4.59
CA THR A 96 9.87 6.62 -5.43
C THR A 96 10.61 7.10 -6.66
N THR A 97 11.35 6.23 -7.32
CA THR A 97 12.05 6.56 -8.57
C THR A 97 11.36 5.91 -9.75
N ASN A 98 11.00 6.69 -10.77
CA ASN A 98 10.52 6.14 -12.03
C ASN A 98 11.65 5.36 -12.73
N LEU A 99 11.63 4.04 -12.58
CA LEU A 99 12.55 3.07 -13.19
C LEU A 99 11.84 2.23 -14.27
N PHE A 100 10.77 2.75 -14.88
CA PHE A 100 9.91 1.97 -15.78
C PHE A 100 9.50 2.71 -17.07
N SER A 101 9.25 4.01 -17.04
CA SER A 101 8.70 4.75 -18.20
C SER A 101 9.70 4.92 -19.33
N HIS A 102 10.96 5.24 -19.01
CA HIS A 102 11.95 5.52 -20.05
C HIS A 102 12.40 4.23 -20.75
N PRO A 103 12.56 4.23 -22.09
CA PRO A 103 12.99 3.05 -22.84
C PRO A 103 14.30 2.39 -22.39
N VAL A 104 15.16 3.08 -21.64
CA VAL A 104 16.38 2.47 -21.05
C VAL A 104 16.04 1.30 -20.13
N PHE A 105 14.87 1.30 -19.50
CA PHE A 105 14.41 0.27 -18.59
C PHE A 105 13.55 -0.83 -19.25
N LYS A 106 13.56 -0.92 -20.58
CA LYS A 106 12.69 -1.85 -21.32
C LYS A 106 12.86 -3.33 -20.97
N ASP A 107 14.00 -3.75 -20.40
CA ASP A 107 14.24 -5.11 -19.92
C ASP A 107 14.39 -5.22 -18.39
N GLY A 108 13.95 -4.21 -17.68
CA GLY A 108 14.09 -4.03 -16.24
C GLY A 108 15.10 -2.94 -15.90
N ALA A 109 15.11 -2.52 -14.65
CA ALA A 109 16.08 -1.57 -14.10
C ALA A 109 17.14 -2.31 -13.28
N PHE A 110 16.81 -2.74 -12.07
CA PHE A 110 17.72 -3.51 -11.20
C PHE A 110 17.94 -4.93 -11.70
N THR A 111 17.01 -5.50 -12.47
CA THR A 111 17.14 -6.85 -13.04
C THR A 111 17.59 -6.88 -14.49
N SER A 112 17.91 -5.72 -15.11
CA SER A 112 18.38 -5.65 -16.49
C SER A 112 19.59 -6.54 -16.74
N HIS A 113 19.68 -7.13 -17.93
CA HIS A 113 20.87 -7.87 -18.37
C HIS A 113 22.11 -6.97 -18.48
N ASP A 114 21.92 -5.71 -18.90
CA ASP A 114 23.01 -4.75 -19.04
C ASP A 114 23.42 -4.16 -17.68
N PRO A 115 24.64 -4.41 -17.17
CA PRO A 115 25.10 -3.85 -15.93
C PRO A 115 25.15 -2.32 -15.89
N ARG A 116 25.25 -1.67 -17.06
CA ARG A 116 25.22 -0.21 -17.17
C ARG A 116 23.83 0.34 -16.89
N VAL A 117 22.76 -0.38 -17.31
CA VAL A 117 21.38 -0.03 -16.99
C VAL A 117 21.13 -0.17 -15.49
N ARG A 118 21.61 -1.26 -14.87
CA ARG A 118 21.52 -1.43 -13.41
C ARG A 118 22.24 -0.32 -12.65
N ALA A 119 23.47 0.00 -13.06
CA ALA A 119 24.25 1.09 -12.47
C ALA A 119 23.53 2.45 -12.63
N TYR A 120 22.96 2.71 -13.80
CA TYR A 120 22.16 3.92 -14.03
C TYR A 120 20.90 3.98 -13.16
N ALA A 121 20.21 2.85 -12.98
CA ALA A 121 19.05 2.75 -12.10
C ALA A 121 19.40 3.08 -10.64
N VAL A 122 20.49 2.50 -10.13
CA VAL A 122 21.03 2.79 -8.79
C VAL A 122 21.43 4.27 -8.67
N GLN A 123 22.15 4.81 -9.64
CA GLN A 123 22.52 6.24 -9.67
C GLN A 123 21.29 7.16 -9.63
N LYS A 124 20.24 6.82 -10.40
CA LYS A 124 18.98 7.59 -10.44
C LYS A 124 18.26 7.51 -9.09
N ALA A 125 18.21 6.31 -8.49
CA ALA A 125 17.62 6.10 -7.16
C ALA A 125 18.38 6.87 -6.07
N MET A 126 19.71 6.81 -6.02
CA MET A 126 20.52 7.57 -5.07
C MET A 126 20.23 9.07 -5.14
N ALA A 127 20.15 9.63 -6.35
CA ALA A 127 19.88 11.06 -6.52
C ALA A 127 18.48 11.45 -6.02
N ASN A 128 17.49 10.57 -6.14
CA ASN A 128 16.15 10.82 -5.61
C ASN A 128 16.05 10.52 -4.10
N ILE A 129 16.77 9.54 -3.58
CA ILE A 129 16.91 9.30 -2.13
C ILE A 129 17.45 10.54 -1.43
N ASP A 130 18.49 11.19 -1.99
CA ASP A 130 19.03 12.45 -1.44
C ASP A 130 17.96 13.55 -1.41
N ALA A 131 17.20 13.70 -2.49
CA ALA A 131 16.12 14.69 -2.56
C ALA A 131 14.97 14.36 -1.59
N ALA A 132 14.59 13.10 -1.49
CA ALA A 132 13.57 12.62 -0.57
C ALA A 132 13.95 12.87 0.89
N ALA A 133 15.21 12.59 1.25
CA ALA A 133 15.75 12.92 2.58
C ALA A 133 15.71 14.43 2.86
N GLU A 134 16.06 15.28 1.87
CA GLU A 134 15.97 16.73 1.99
C GLU A 134 14.52 17.24 2.14
N LEU A 135 13.55 16.56 1.52
CA LEU A 135 12.11 16.82 1.66
C LEU A 135 11.51 16.23 2.94
N GLY A 136 12.25 15.38 3.65
CA GLY A 136 11.83 14.76 4.91
C GLY A 136 10.93 13.53 4.76
N ALA A 137 10.99 12.84 3.61
CA ALA A 137 10.30 11.57 3.41
C ALA A 137 10.84 10.51 4.38
N GLY A 138 9.94 9.81 5.06
CA GLY A 138 10.28 8.71 5.97
C GLY A 138 10.28 7.34 5.30
N VAL A 139 9.67 7.23 4.13
CA VAL A 139 9.56 6.00 3.34
C VAL A 139 10.10 6.23 1.93
N TYR A 140 10.77 5.21 1.39
CA TYR A 140 11.17 5.19 -0.01
C TYR A 140 10.67 3.91 -0.67
N ILE A 141 9.77 4.08 -1.65
CA ILE A 141 9.04 2.97 -2.27
C ILE A 141 9.80 2.45 -3.49
N PHE A 142 9.86 1.15 -3.62
CA PHE A 142 10.32 0.43 -4.80
C PHE A 142 9.14 -0.32 -5.42
N TRP A 143 8.58 0.26 -6.46
CA TRP A 143 7.65 -0.40 -7.35
C TRP A 143 8.40 -0.99 -8.54
N GLY A 144 8.31 -2.30 -8.70
CA GLY A 144 9.09 -3.05 -9.67
C GLY A 144 8.47 -3.13 -11.06
N GLY A 145 7.93 -2.04 -11.60
CA GLY A 145 7.11 -2.04 -12.82
C GLY A 145 7.70 -2.71 -14.06
N ARG A 146 9.03 -2.79 -14.19
CA ARG A 146 9.71 -3.54 -15.27
C ARG A 146 10.53 -4.73 -14.76
N GLU A 147 10.49 -4.99 -13.47
CA GLU A 147 11.23 -6.09 -12.84
C GLU A 147 10.47 -7.41 -12.98
N GLY A 148 10.57 -7.99 -14.14
CA GLY A 148 9.88 -9.20 -14.55
C GLY A 148 10.21 -9.56 -15.98
N THR A 149 9.38 -10.37 -16.63
CA THR A 149 9.57 -10.80 -18.00
C THR A 149 8.25 -11.08 -18.71
N ASP A 150 8.27 -10.99 -20.03
CA ASP A 150 7.21 -11.48 -20.92
C ASP A 150 7.63 -12.80 -21.59
N VAL A 151 8.90 -13.23 -21.41
CA VAL A 151 9.48 -14.42 -22.04
C VAL A 151 10.47 -15.06 -21.08
N ASP A 152 10.07 -16.09 -20.34
CA ASP A 152 10.83 -16.69 -19.24
C ASP A 152 12.22 -17.19 -19.64
N ILE A 153 12.35 -17.85 -20.80
CA ILE A 153 13.63 -18.34 -21.27
C ILE A 153 14.65 -17.22 -21.57
N ALA A 154 14.17 -15.99 -21.76
CA ALA A 154 15.04 -14.85 -22.06
C ALA A 154 15.66 -14.23 -20.80
N LYS A 155 15.17 -14.56 -19.60
CA LYS A 155 15.61 -13.92 -18.36
C LYS A 155 15.56 -14.90 -17.18
N ASP A 156 16.74 -15.39 -16.78
CA ASP A 156 16.85 -16.26 -15.62
C ASP A 156 16.32 -15.56 -14.36
N PRO A 157 15.22 -16.04 -13.75
CA PRO A 157 14.59 -15.39 -12.61
C PRO A 157 15.44 -15.46 -11.34
N VAL A 158 16.28 -16.48 -11.17
CA VAL A 158 17.19 -16.60 -10.02
C VAL A 158 18.25 -15.50 -10.07
N GLU A 159 18.87 -15.33 -11.24
CA GLU A 159 19.87 -14.28 -11.45
C GLU A 159 19.22 -12.87 -11.39
N ALA A 160 18.02 -12.72 -11.89
CA ALA A 160 17.29 -11.47 -11.79
C ALA A 160 17.02 -11.06 -10.33
N LEU A 161 16.55 -11.98 -9.50
CA LEU A 161 16.33 -11.75 -8.06
C LEU A 161 17.64 -11.46 -7.31
N LYS A 162 18.75 -12.12 -7.65
CA LYS A 162 20.08 -11.79 -7.10
C LYS A 162 20.48 -10.36 -7.41
N ARG A 163 20.35 -9.94 -8.68
CA ARG A 163 20.65 -8.57 -9.12
C ARG A 163 19.79 -7.54 -8.42
N PHE A 164 18.49 -7.83 -8.24
CA PHE A 164 17.60 -6.96 -7.50
C PHE A 164 18.06 -6.81 -6.05
N ARG A 165 18.38 -7.92 -5.37
CA ARG A 165 18.91 -7.93 -4.00
C ARG A 165 20.21 -7.14 -3.88
N GLU A 166 21.15 -7.31 -4.80
CA GLU A 166 22.40 -6.56 -4.82
C GLU A 166 22.17 -5.04 -4.89
N CYS A 167 21.25 -4.59 -5.76
CA CYS A 167 20.87 -3.17 -5.84
C CYS A 167 20.20 -2.67 -4.58
N MET A 168 19.30 -3.45 -3.97
CA MET A 168 18.63 -3.08 -2.73
C MET A 168 19.63 -2.99 -1.56
N ASN A 169 20.53 -3.96 -1.42
CA ASN A 169 21.57 -3.94 -0.39
C ASN A 169 22.49 -2.71 -0.57
N PHE A 170 22.92 -2.42 -1.81
CA PHE A 170 23.72 -1.24 -2.10
C PHE A 170 23.03 0.06 -1.68
N LEU A 171 21.73 0.19 -1.98
CA LEU A 171 20.96 1.39 -1.62
C LEU A 171 20.69 1.47 -0.10
N SER A 172 20.54 0.32 0.57
CA SER A 172 20.40 0.27 2.04
C SER A 172 21.69 0.77 2.71
N GLU A 173 22.84 0.29 2.29
CA GLU A 173 24.15 0.77 2.78
C GLU A 173 24.32 2.28 2.50
N TYR A 174 23.94 2.74 1.31
CA TYR A 174 23.98 4.17 0.98
C TYR A 174 23.17 5.01 1.96
N VAL A 175 21.95 4.61 2.28
CA VAL A 175 21.07 5.32 3.23
C VAL A 175 21.69 5.33 4.64
N LEU A 176 22.24 4.21 5.08
CA LEU A 176 22.92 4.07 6.38
C LEU A 176 24.17 4.96 6.47
N GLU A 177 25.04 4.92 5.44
CA GLU A 177 26.25 5.75 5.39
C GLU A 177 25.92 7.25 5.41
N ARG A 178 24.85 7.64 4.72
CA ARG A 178 24.37 9.04 4.69
C ARG A 178 23.67 9.46 5.99
N GLY A 179 23.35 8.54 6.87
CA GLY A 179 22.61 8.79 8.11
C GLY A 179 21.17 9.25 7.88
N TYR A 180 20.56 8.87 6.77
CA TYR A 180 19.18 9.25 6.48
C TYR A 180 18.20 8.43 7.33
N ARG A 181 17.17 9.09 7.83
CA ARG A 181 16.09 8.46 8.61
C ARG A 181 14.97 8.02 7.67
N MET A 182 15.22 6.96 6.94
CA MET A 182 14.34 6.47 5.89
C MET A 182 14.30 4.96 5.95
N VAL A 183 13.12 4.38 5.74
CA VAL A 183 12.93 2.95 5.52
C VAL A 183 12.52 2.71 4.07
N PHE A 184 12.91 1.57 3.53
CA PHE A 184 12.47 1.16 2.21
C PHE A 184 11.15 0.39 2.28
N SER A 185 10.38 0.49 1.23
CA SER A 185 9.14 -0.23 1.07
C SER A 185 9.09 -0.90 -0.30
N ILE A 186 8.82 -2.18 -0.35
CA ILE A 186 8.53 -2.88 -1.60
C ILE A 186 7.03 -2.81 -1.83
N GLU A 187 6.65 -2.40 -3.03
CA GLU A 187 5.27 -2.41 -3.50
C GLU A 187 5.09 -3.57 -4.48
N PRO A 188 4.45 -4.66 -4.06
CA PRO A 188 4.22 -5.82 -4.90
C PRO A 188 3.18 -5.56 -5.98
N LYS A 189 3.42 -6.09 -7.17
CA LYS A 189 2.44 -6.10 -8.26
C LYS A 189 2.58 -7.41 -9.06
N PRO A 190 1.48 -8.11 -9.39
CA PRO A 190 1.59 -9.42 -10.05
C PRO A 190 1.98 -9.34 -11.52
N ASN A 191 1.51 -8.33 -12.21
CA ASN A 191 1.69 -8.12 -13.65
C ASN A 191 1.52 -6.65 -14.02
N GLU A 192 1.68 -6.30 -15.31
CA GLU A 192 1.51 -4.96 -15.87
C GLU A 192 2.56 -3.95 -15.32
N PRO A 193 3.38 -3.39 -16.22
CA PRO A 193 3.34 -3.54 -17.69
C PRO A 193 4.01 -4.83 -18.20
N ARG A 194 4.57 -5.67 -17.34
CA ARG A 194 5.05 -7.02 -17.70
C ARG A 194 3.93 -8.04 -17.57
N SER A 195 4.04 -9.16 -18.28
CA SER A 195 3.15 -10.30 -18.10
C SER A 195 3.27 -10.86 -16.67
N ASP A 196 4.49 -10.93 -16.16
CA ASP A 196 4.80 -11.40 -14.81
C ASP A 196 5.88 -10.54 -14.17
N THR A 197 5.72 -10.19 -12.89
CA THR A 197 6.73 -9.50 -12.09
C THR A 197 7.28 -10.40 -10.98
N TYR A 198 8.52 -10.16 -10.55
CA TYR A 198 9.19 -11.06 -9.60
C TYR A 198 8.65 -10.98 -8.17
N LEU A 199 8.20 -9.81 -7.73
CA LEU A 199 7.66 -9.62 -6.37
C LEU A 199 6.15 -9.37 -6.46
N ALA A 200 5.42 -10.42 -6.82
CA ALA A 200 4.02 -10.34 -7.22
C ALA A 200 3.02 -10.08 -6.08
N THR A 201 3.35 -10.47 -4.83
CA THR A 201 2.45 -10.41 -3.67
C THR A 201 3.21 -10.00 -2.41
N ALA A 202 2.50 -9.68 -1.33
CA ALA A 202 3.13 -9.40 -0.03
C ALA A 202 4.00 -10.57 0.45
N GLY A 203 3.54 -11.81 0.25
CA GLY A 203 4.33 -13.00 0.60
C GLY A 203 5.65 -13.10 -0.17
N HIS A 204 5.66 -12.78 -1.47
CA HIS A 204 6.91 -12.74 -2.25
C HIS A 204 7.84 -11.62 -1.75
N ALA A 205 7.30 -10.44 -1.45
CA ALA A 205 8.09 -9.33 -0.91
C ALA A 205 8.69 -9.69 0.47
N LEU A 206 7.92 -10.28 1.37
CA LEU A 206 8.39 -10.70 2.69
C LEU A 206 9.50 -11.78 2.59
N ALA A 207 9.33 -12.75 1.70
CA ALA A 207 10.35 -13.77 1.45
C ALA A 207 11.65 -13.14 0.88
N PHE A 208 11.52 -12.18 -0.03
CA PHE A 208 12.67 -11.46 -0.59
C PHE A 208 13.35 -10.59 0.47
N ILE A 209 12.60 -9.85 1.28
CA ILE A 209 13.12 -9.02 2.38
C ILE A 209 13.98 -9.85 3.34
N ALA A 210 13.56 -11.08 3.65
CA ALA A 210 14.31 -11.98 4.54
C ALA A 210 15.68 -12.38 3.97
N THR A 211 15.96 -12.15 2.69
CA THR A 211 17.25 -12.42 2.05
C THR A 211 18.18 -11.22 1.96
N LEU A 212 17.74 -10.04 2.38
CA LEU A 212 18.51 -8.80 2.36
C LEU A 212 19.52 -8.75 3.50
N GLU A 213 20.56 -7.93 3.36
CA GLU A 213 21.57 -7.69 4.42
C GLU A 213 21.00 -6.84 5.56
N HIS A 214 20.06 -5.92 5.25
CA HIS A 214 19.38 -5.07 6.21
C HIS A 214 17.86 -5.25 6.13
N PRO A 215 17.34 -6.44 6.48
CA PRO A 215 15.91 -6.71 6.38
C PRO A 215 15.06 -5.82 7.29
N GLU A 216 15.64 -5.30 8.40
CA GLU A 216 14.97 -4.38 9.33
C GLU A 216 14.65 -3.01 8.69
N MET A 217 15.43 -2.61 7.68
CA MET A 217 15.22 -1.34 6.96
C MET A 217 14.15 -1.43 5.87
N VAL A 218 13.66 -2.62 5.56
CA VAL A 218 12.76 -2.84 4.42
C VAL A 218 11.44 -3.44 4.89
N GLY A 219 10.35 -2.84 4.46
CA GLY A 219 9.00 -3.34 4.67
C GLY A 219 8.22 -3.45 3.36
N VAL A 220 6.92 -3.51 3.47
CA VAL A 220 5.98 -3.69 2.36
C VAL A 220 4.98 -2.55 2.35
N ASN A 221 4.67 -2.07 1.15
CA ASN A 221 3.53 -1.23 0.83
C ASN A 221 2.53 -2.08 0.02
N PRO A 222 1.59 -2.77 0.69
CA PRO A 222 0.55 -3.48 -0.04
C PRO A 222 -0.40 -2.48 -0.69
N GLU A 223 -0.57 -2.61 -2.00
CA GLU A 223 -1.55 -1.84 -2.74
C GLU A 223 -2.79 -2.68 -3.04
N TRP A 224 -3.95 -2.11 -2.75
CA TRP A 224 -5.24 -2.79 -2.93
C TRP A 224 -5.47 -3.31 -4.36
N ALA A 225 -5.23 -2.45 -5.38
CA ALA A 225 -5.45 -2.84 -6.77
C ALA A 225 -4.56 -4.01 -7.17
N HIS A 226 -3.28 -3.97 -6.84
CA HIS A 226 -2.33 -5.02 -7.14
C HIS A 226 -2.73 -6.36 -6.51
N ILE A 227 -3.24 -6.34 -5.29
CA ILE A 227 -3.73 -7.54 -4.61
C ILE A 227 -4.94 -8.14 -5.36
N LYS A 228 -5.89 -7.30 -5.77
CA LYS A 228 -7.07 -7.73 -6.54
C LYS A 228 -6.72 -8.19 -7.95
N MET A 229 -5.69 -7.61 -8.57
CA MET A 229 -5.13 -8.10 -9.84
C MET A 229 -4.59 -9.53 -9.71
N ALA A 230 -3.96 -9.86 -8.58
CA ALA A 230 -3.52 -11.22 -8.25
C ALA A 230 -4.66 -12.18 -7.87
N GLY A 231 -5.89 -11.71 -7.77
CA GLY A 231 -7.05 -12.49 -7.33
C GLY A 231 -7.04 -12.81 -5.83
N LEU A 232 -6.27 -12.07 -5.03
CA LEU A 232 -6.10 -12.29 -3.60
C LEU A 232 -7.08 -11.44 -2.76
N ASN A 233 -7.11 -11.72 -1.47
CA ASN A 233 -7.92 -11.01 -0.49
C ASN A 233 -7.09 -9.89 0.16
N PRO A 234 -7.45 -8.59 -0.01
CA PRO A 234 -6.72 -7.48 0.57
C PRO A 234 -6.57 -7.58 2.10
N LEU A 235 -7.61 -8.02 2.80
CA LEU A 235 -7.55 -8.17 4.26
C LEU A 235 -6.41 -9.11 4.69
N HIS A 236 -6.21 -10.23 3.97
CA HIS A 236 -5.17 -11.21 4.29
C HIS A 236 -3.77 -10.69 3.97
N GLU A 237 -3.58 -9.99 2.85
CA GLU A 237 -2.28 -9.43 2.45
C GLU A 237 -1.84 -8.32 3.42
N PHE A 238 -2.75 -7.41 3.80
CA PHE A 238 -2.48 -6.40 4.83
C PHE A 238 -2.18 -7.03 6.19
N ALA A 239 -2.96 -8.06 6.58
CA ALA A 239 -2.75 -8.76 7.84
C ALA A 239 -1.40 -9.48 7.89
N GLN A 240 -0.95 -10.07 6.79
CA GLN A 240 0.36 -10.73 6.70
C GLN A 240 1.50 -9.72 6.90
N CYS A 241 1.39 -8.52 6.32
CA CYS A 241 2.36 -7.45 6.52
C CYS A 241 2.37 -6.92 7.97
N LEU A 242 1.19 -6.81 8.59
CA LEU A 242 1.06 -6.40 10.00
C LEU A 242 1.66 -7.43 10.95
N GLU A 243 1.33 -8.71 10.76
CA GLU A 243 1.83 -9.82 11.59
C GLU A 243 3.36 -9.93 11.52
N ALA A 244 3.92 -9.76 10.34
CA ALA A 244 5.36 -9.76 10.14
C ALA A 244 6.07 -8.47 10.67
N GLY A 245 5.33 -7.46 11.14
CA GLY A 245 5.89 -6.16 11.54
C GLY A 245 6.52 -5.38 10.37
N LYS A 246 6.02 -5.62 9.15
CA LYS A 246 6.57 -5.09 7.89
C LYS A 246 5.63 -4.17 7.12
N LEU A 247 4.47 -3.81 7.68
CA LEU A 247 3.59 -2.82 7.08
C LEU A 247 4.14 -1.41 7.33
N VAL A 248 4.85 -0.84 6.36
CA VAL A 248 5.49 0.47 6.51
C VAL A 248 4.77 1.58 5.76
N ASP A 249 4.04 1.26 4.72
CA ASP A 249 3.15 2.15 4.00
C ASP A 249 1.95 1.38 3.45
N ILE A 250 0.94 2.08 2.94
CA ILE A 250 -0.25 1.47 2.34
C ILE A 250 -0.73 2.32 1.16
N HIS A 251 -1.08 1.65 0.05
CA HIS A 251 -1.74 2.29 -1.09
C HIS A 251 -3.20 1.83 -1.20
N LEU A 252 -4.11 2.79 -1.13
CA LEU A 252 -5.55 2.57 -1.09
C LEU A 252 -6.21 3.04 -2.39
N ASN A 253 -6.94 2.14 -3.01
CA ASN A 253 -7.77 2.39 -4.17
C ASN A 253 -8.94 1.39 -4.20
N ALA A 254 -9.50 1.11 -5.35
CA ALA A 254 -10.43 0.02 -5.58
C ALA A 254 -10.16 -0.62 -6.95
N GLN A 255 -10.47 -1.90 -7.07
CA GLN A 255 -10.08 -2.72 -8.21
C GLN A 255 -11.05 -3.87 -8.40
N LYS A 256 -11.49 -4.12 -9.62
CA LYS A 256 -12.21 -5.36 -9.97
C LYS A 256 -11.22 -6.53 -10.08
N PRO A 257 -11.57 -7.71 -9.55
CA PRO A 257 -10.66 -8.85 -9.56
C PRO A 257 -10.17 -9.21 -10.98
N LEU A 258 -8.88 -9.54 -11.09
CA LEU A 258 -8.28 -10.07 -12.32
C LEU A 258 -8.43 -9.15 -13.55
N ARG A 259 -8.41 -7.83 -13.35
CA ARG A 259 -8.39 -6.85 -14.43
C ARG A 259 -7.03 -6.17 -14.48
N TYR A 260 -6.82 -5.35 -15.55
CA TYR A 260 -5.73 -4.39 -15.60
C TYR A 260 -5.84 -3.42 -14.42
N ASP A 261 -4.77 -2.74 -14.11
CA ASP A 261 -4.72 -1.77 -13.03
C ASP A 261 -5.68 -0.61 -13.25
N GLN A 262 -6.75 -0.57 -12.46
CA GLN A 262 -7.84 0.39 -12.67
C GLN A 262 -7.74 1.59 -11.74
N ASP A 263 -7.10 1.44 -10.59
CA ASP A 263 -6.89 2.49 -9.59
C ASP A 263 -8.15 3.34 -9.31
N MET A 264 -9.28 2.66 -9.13
CA MET A 264 -10.55 3.34 -8.86
C MET A 264 -10.52 4.01 -7.49
N SER A 265 -11.42 4.96 -7.25
CA SER A 265 -11.60 5.59 -5.94
C SER A 265 -11.80 4.57 -4.83
N PHE A 266 -11.17 4.76 -3.67
CA PHE A 266 -11.22 3.82 -2.55
C PHE A 266 -12.67 3.45 -2.16
N GLY A 267 -12.92 2.15 -2.01
CA GLY A 267 -14.23 1.61 -1.65
C GLY A 267 -15.25 1.54 -2.79
N ALA A 268 -14.90 1.94 -4.02
CA ALA A 268 -15.86 2.03 -5.14
C ALA A 268 -16.35 0.67 -5.65
N ASP A 269 -15.54 -0.39 -5.56
CA ASP A 269 -15.92 -1.73 -6.04
C ASP A 269 -16.54 -2.59 -4.94
N ASN A 270 -15.86 -2.72 -3.79
CA ASN A 270 -16.29 -3.57 -2.68
C ASN A 270 -16.21 -2.84 -1.34
N PRO A 271 -17.25 -2.11 -0.94
CA PRO A 271 -17.23 -1.35 0.31
C PRO A 271 -17.17 -2.23 1.56
N LYS A 272 -17.58 -3.51 1.50
CA LYS A 272 -17.48 -4.45 2.62
C LYS A 272 -16.03 -4.89 2.85
N GLU A 273 -15.28 -5.23 1.81
CA GLU A 273 -13.85 -5.50 1.93
C GLU A 273 -13.09 -4.26 2.42
N ALA A 274 -13.43 -3.07 1.88
CA ALA A 274 -12.83 -1.82 2.31
C ALA A 274 -13.09 -1.53 3.80
N LEU A 275 -14.31 -1.77 4.29
CA LEU A 275 -14.64 -1.66 5.71
C LEU A 275 -13.77 -2.60 6.57
N LEU A 276 -13.57 -3.83 6.13
CA LEU A 276 -12.77 -4.82 6.87
C LEU A 276 -11.29 -4.43 6.92
N VAL A 277 -10.73 -3.87 5.85
CA VAL A 277 -9.34 -3.35 5.89
C VAL A 277 -9.23 -2.12 6.78
N VAL A 278 -10.17 -1.16 6.71
CA VAL A 278 -10.18 0.00 7.62
C VAL A 278 -10.30 -0.46 9.09
N LYS A 279 -11.13 -1.49 9.35
CA LYS A 279 -11.24 -2.08 10.68
C LYS A 279 -9.92 -2.73 11.12
N LEU A 280 -9.29 -3.54 10.28
CA LEU A 280 -7.99 -4.15 10.56
C LEU A 280 -6.94 -3.10 10.95
N LEU A 281 -6.80 -2.05 10.13
CA LEU A 281 -5.87 -0.95 10.39
C LEU A 281 -6.15 -0.25 11.72
N SER A 282 -7.43 -0.07 12.06
CA SER A 282 -7.88 0.53 13.33
C SER A 282 -7.59 -0.40 14.52
N ASP A 283 -7.97 -1.66 14.43
CA ASP A 283 -7.83 -2.64 15.51
C ASP A 283 -6.36 -2.88 15.89
N TYR A 284 -5.47 -2.84 14.90
CA TYR A 284 -4.02 -3.02 15.11
C TYR A 284 -3.25 -1.70 15.23
N GLY A 285 -3.94 -0.57 15.34
CA GLY A 285 -3.34 0.73 15.64
C GLY A 285 -2.39 1.25 14.57
N TYR A 286 -2.68 1.00 13.28
CA TYR A 286 -1.85 1.54 12.21
C TYR A 286 -1.77 3.06 12.26
N ALA A 287 -0.59 3.59 12.54
CA ALA A 287 -0.34 5.01 12.75
C ALA A 287 0.30 5.73 11.53
N GLY A 288 0.59 4.98 10.46
CA GLY A 288 1.17 5.51 9.23
C GLY A 288 0.23 6.39 8.42
N THR A 289 0.68 6.80 7.25
CA THR A 289 -0.14 7.50 6.25
C THR A 289 -1.13 6.55 5.60
N LYS A 290 -2.27 7.10 5.23
CA LYS A 290 -3.27 6.43 4.42
C LYS A 290 -3.18 7.05 3.03
N THR A 291 -2.32 6.49 2.20
CA THR A 291 -2.04 7.03 0.89
C THR A 291 -3.02 6.47 -0.13
N PHE A 292 -3.56 7.34 -0.96
CA PHE A 292 -4.38 6.96 -2.09
C PHE A 292 -3.50 6.93 -3.35
N ASP A 293 -3.38 5.75 -3.94
CA ASP A 293 -2.88 5.54 -5.29
C ASP A 293 -4.05 5.17 -6.18
N ALA A 294 -4.75 6.21 -6.62
CA ALA A 294 -6.00 6.07 -7.36
C ALA A 294 -6.14 7.21 -8.37
N HIS A 295 -6.85 6.94 -9.46
CA HIS A 295 -6.99 7.90 -10.55
C HIS A 295 -8.44 8.37 -10.76
N PRO A 296 -8.68 9.66 -11.05
CA PRO A 296 -9.97 10.09 -11.53
C PRO A 296 -10.25 9.48 -12.92
N TYR A 297 -11.47 8.96 -13.12
CA TYR A 297 -11.88 8.42 -14.43
C TYR A 297 -11.75 9.45 -15.55
N ARG A 298 -11.68 8.98 -16.79
CA ARG A 298 -11.70 9.87 -17.98
C ARG A 298 -12.90 10.83 -18.01
N THR A 299 -14.01 10.43 -17.41
CA THR A 299 -15.23 11.22 -17.32
C THR A 299 -15.19 12.35 -16.28
N GLU A 300 -14.23 12.31 -15.37
CA GLU A 300 -14.09 13.32 -14.32
C GLU A 300 -13.35 14.56 -14.85
N ALA A 301 -13.93 15.73 -14.63
CA ALA A 301 -13.35 16.99 -15.07
C ALA A 301 -12.36 17.57 -14.06
N ASP A 302 -12.61 17.37 -12.75
CA ASP A 302 -11.85 17.98 -11.67
C ASP A 302 -11.16 16.90 -10.80
N PRO A 303 -9.82 16.84 -10.79
CA PRO A 303 -9.09 15.92 -9.94
C PRO A 303 -9.21 16.25 -8.45
N TRP A 304 -9.61 17.46 -8.09
CA TRP A 304 -9.72 17.88 -6.69
C TRP A 304 -10.98 17.34 -6.02
N ASP A 305 -12.09 17.29 -6.74
CA ASP A 305 -13.30 16.57 -6.28
C ASP A 305 -13.00 15.10 -6.02
N PHE A 306 -12.15 14.49 -6.83
CA PHE A 306 -11.71 13.12 -6.64
C PHE A 306 -10.92 12.95 -5.34
N VAL A 307 -9.97 13.85 -5.03
CA VAL A 307 -9.19 13.86 -3.78
C VAL A 307 -10.12 13.91 -2.57
N GLU A 308 -11.09 14.84 -2.58
CA GLU A 308 -12.06 14.99 -1.49
C GLU A 308 -12.93 13.74 -1.32
N ARG A 309 -13.37 13.12 -2.41
CA ARG A 309 -14.16 11.88 -2.38
C ARG A 309 -13.40 10.70 -1.79
N CYS A 310 -12.12 10.49 -2.14
CA CYS A 310 -11.30 9.41 -1.59
C CYS A 310 -11.17 9.53 -0.07
N MET A 311 -10.79 10.71 0.43
CA MET A 311 -10.66 10.97 1.86
C MET A 311 -12.01 10.79 2.58
N ARG A 312 -13.09 11.31 1.98
CA ARG A 312 -14.44 11.18 2.53
C ARG A 312 -14.88 9.72 2.60
N ALA A 313 -14.61 8.92 1.57
CA ALA A 313 -14.95 7.49 1.54
C ALA A 313 -14.29 6.74 2.72
N TYR A 314 -13.01 6.99 2.98
CA TYR A 314 -12.34 6.40 4.13
C TYR A 314 -12.99 6.80 5.45
N LYS A 315 -13.30 8.08 5.63
CA LYS A 315 -13.97 8.59 6.85
C LYS A 315 -15.38 7.99 7.06
N VAL A 316 -16.12 7.73 5.98
CA VAL A 316 -17.42 7.02 6.07
C VAL A 316 -17.20 5.60 6.61
N LEU A 317 -16.17 4.92 6.14
CA LEU A 317 -15.86 3.57 6.61
C LEU A 317 -15.35 3.56 8.05
N GLU A 318 -14.55 4.56 8.49
CA GLU A 318 -14.18 4.70 9.91
C GLU A 318 -15.43 4.83 10.82
N ILE A 319 -16.42 5.63 10.42
CA ILE A 319 -17.68 5.73 11.16
C ILE A 319 -18.40 4.37 11.22
N LYS A 320 -18.35 3.62 10.12
CA LYS A 320 -18.94 2.27 10.10
C LYS A 320 -18.17 1.28 10.95
N VAL A 321 -16.84 1.41 11.06
CA VAL A 321 -16.04 0.63 12.02
C VAL A 321 -16.47 0.91 13.44
N ASP A 322 -16.72 2.18 13.81
CA ASP A 322 -17.23 2.53 15.14
C ASP A 322 -18.60 1.88 15.39
N GLU A 323 -19.50 1.88 14.40
CA GLU A 323 -20.81 1.23 14.50
C GLU A 323 -20.69 -0.29 14.65
N VAL A 324 -19.79 -0.93 13.91
CA VAL A 324 -19.46 -2.37 14.01
C VAL A 324 -18.95 -2.71 15.41
N ASN A 325 -18.01 -1.92 15.94
CA ASN A 325 -17.41 -2.15 17.26
C ASN A 325 -18.38 -1.89 18.41
N ALA A 326 -19.42 -1.07 18.19
CA ALA A 326 -20.46 -0.77 19.18
C ALA A 326 -21.69 -1.70 19.09
N ASP A 327 -21.80 -2.55 18.08
CA ASP A 327 -22.97 -3.41 17.90
C ASP A 327 -22.93 -4.60 18.87
N ALA A 328 -23.78 -4.54 19.91
CA ALA A 328 -23.79 -5.54 20.98
C ALA A 328 -24.11 -6.96 20.48
N ARG A 329 -24.94 -7.11 19.43
CA ARG A 329 -25.30 -8.42 18.87
C ARG A 329 -24.12 -9.03 18.12
N LEU A 330 -23.39 -8.24 17.33
CA LEU A 330 -22.19 -8.69 16.62
C LEU A 330 -21.09 -9.03 17.62
N CYS A 331 -20.85 -8.16 18.59
CA CYS A 331 -19.84 -8.38 19.64
C CYS A 331 -20.10 -9.68 20.41
N ALA A 332 -21.34 -9.96 20.80
CA ALA A 332 -21.70 -11.20 21.50
C ALA A 332 -21.42 -12.47 20.63
N MET A 333 -21.71 -12.42 19.33
CA MET A 333 -21.40 -13.53 18.42
C MET A 333 -19.88 -13.74 18.22
N LEU A 334 -19.10 -12.66 18.18
CA LEU A 334 -17.64 -12.73 18.10
C LEU A 334 -17.04 -13.25 19.42
N GLU A 335 -17.60 -12.81 20.56
CA GLU A 335 -17.17 -13.28 21.88
C GLU A 335 -17.43 -14.80 22.06
N GLU A 336 -18.58 -15.30 21.58
CA GLU A 336 -18.86 -16.74 21.56
C GLU A 336 -17.78 -17.54 20.82
N LEU A 337 -17.25 -17.00 19.70
CA LEU A 337 -16.15 -17.64 18.95
C LEU A 337 -14.82 -17.58 19.70
N HIS A 338 -14.51 -16.44 20.31
CA HIS A 338 -13.23 -16.22 21.00
C HIS A 338 -13.15 -16.97 22.33
N ASN A 339 -14.27 -17.17 23.01
CA ASN A 339 -14.37 -17.89 24.29
C ASN A 339 -14.65 -19.38 24.10
N ALA A 340 -14.22 -19.97 22.98
CA ALA A 340 -14.35 -21.40 22.75
C ALA A 340 -13.67 -22.21 23.88
N PRO A 341 -14.27 -23.37 24.28
CA PRO A 341 -13.66 -24.24 25.29
C PRO A 341 -12.27 -24.73 24.88
N GLY A 342 -11.39 -24.98 25.85
CA GLY A 342 -10.06 -25.53 25.58
C GLY A 342 -8.94 -24.49 25.55
N ALA A 343 -9.10 -23.38 26.24
CA ALA A 343 -8.07 -22.33 26.32
C ALA A 343 -6.70 -22.85 26.80
N GLU A 344 -6.69 -23.94 27.60
CA GLU A 344 -5.46 -24.61 28.05
C GLU A 344 -4.61 -25.19 26.91
N TYR A 345 -5.20 -25.44 25.74
CA TYR A 345 -4.45 -25.88 24.55
C TYR A 345 -3.65 -24.73 23.92
N ASN A 346 -4.06 -23.46 24.09
CA ASN A 346 -3.31 -22.32 23.59
C ASN A 346 -1.90 -22.26 24.21
N GLU A 347 -1.78 -22.54 25.53
CA GLU A 347 -0.49 -22.59 26.21
C GLU A 347 0.39 -23.75 25.70
N LEU A 348 -0.23 -24.91 25.41
CA LEU A 348 0.50 -26.06 24.88
C LEU A 348 1.01 -25.86 23.45
N LEU A 349 0.26 -25.11 22.64
CA LEU A 349 0.59 -24.82 21.24
C LEU A 349 1.52 -23.62 21.10
N GLY A 350 1.53 -22.70 22.09
CA GLY A 350 2.29 -21.45 22.03
C GLY A 350 3.82 -21.61 22.02
N ALA A 351 4.33 -22.70 22.63
CA ALA A 351 5.75 -23.03 22.58
C ALA A 351 5.97 -24.55 22.69
N TYR A 352 6.82 -25.08 21.80
CA TYR A 352 7.21 -26.49 21.87
C TYR A 352 7.99 -26.81 23.13
N SER A 353 7.56 -27.89 23.82
CA SER A 353 8.36 -28.57 24.82
C SER A 353 7.99 -30.07 24.82
N SER A 354 8.91 -30.95 25.23
CA SER A 354 8.63 -32.38 25.35
C SER A 354 7.44 -32.65 26.27
N LYS A 355 7.27 -31.87 27.32
CA LYS A 355 6.13 -31.94 28.24
C LYS A 355 4.82 -31.54 27.57
N ALA A 356 4.81 -30.48 26.76
CA ALA A 356 3.64 -30.05 26.00
C ALA A 356 3.28 -31.10 24.94
N ALA A 357 4.26 -31.65 24.21
CA ALA A 357 4.06 -32.70 23.24
C ALA A 357 3.47 -33.97 23.88
N ASP A 358 3.98 -34.37 25.06
CA ASP A 358 3.46 -35.53 25.79
C ASP A 358 2.01 -35.33 26.28
N ARG A 359 1.68 -34.11 26.73
CA ARG A 359 0.31 -33.75 27.10
C ARG A 359 -0.64 -33.82 25.91
N LEU A 360 -0.24 -33.25 24.75
CA LEU A 360 -1.03 -33.29 23.52
C LEU A 360 -1.25 -34.74 23.03
N ARG A 361 -0.21 -35.58 23.07
CA ARG A 361 -0.34 -37.00 22.69
C ARG A 361 -1.33 -37.79 23.59
N LYS A 362 -1.44 -37.41 24.83
CA LYS A 362 -2.33 -38.06 25.82
C LYS A 362 -3.71 -37.40 25.89
N ALA A 363 -3.90 -36.25 25.23
CA ALA A 363 -5.19 -35.58 25.23
C ALA A 363 -6.24 -36.44 24.52
N LYS A 364 -7.40 -36.54 25.14
CA LYS A 364 -8.55 -37.27 24.56
C LYS A 364 -9.39 -36.25 23.78
N LEU A 365 -9.05 -36.03 22.53
CA LEU A 365 -9.78 -35.14 21.62
C LEU A 365 -10.61 -36.03 20.68
N ASP A 366 -11.91 -35.92 20.82
CA ASP A 366 -12.86 -36.62 19.97
C ASP A 366 -13.22 -35.74 18.75
N PRO A 367 -12.83 -36.14 17.52
CA PRO A 367 -13.08 -35.33 16.34
C PRO A 367 -14.58 -35.20 16.01
N ASP A 368 -15.39 -36.20 16.32
CA ASP A 368 -16.83 -36.14 16.05
C ASP A 368 -17.52 -35.15 17.00
N ALA A 369 -17.19 -35.18 18.28
CA ALA A 369 -17.67 -34.20 19.24
C ALA A 369 -17.19 -32.78 18.91
N LEU A 370 -15.93 -32.61 18.43
CA LEU A 370 -15.42 -31.34 17.96
C LEU A 370 -16.12 -30.84 16.69
N ALA A 371 -16.59 -31.75 15.83
CA ALA A 371 -17.32 -31.41 14.61
C ALA A 371 -18.74 -30.89 14.88
N GLU A 372 -19.37 -31.24 16.01
CA GLU A 372 -20.70 -30.76 16.38
C GLU A 372 -20.77 -29.27 16.74
N ARG A 373 -19.64 -28.58 16.84
CA ARG A 373 -19.59 -27.13 17.15
C ARG A 373 -20.38 -26.33 16.12
N ARG A 374 -21.23 -25.45 16.63
CA ARG A 374 -21.98 -24.51 15.79
C ARG A 374 -21.19 -23.20 15.72
N LEU A 375 -20.85 -22.76 14.49
CA LEU A 375 -20.11 -21.54 14.24
C LEU A 375 -21.03 -20.52 13.56
N PRO A 376 -21.20 -19.30 14.11
CA PRO A 376 -22.18 -18.33 13.61
C PRO A 376 -21.65 -17.47 12.45
N PHE A 377 -20.75 -17.96 11.59
CA PHE A 377 -20.07 -17.16 10.56
C PHE A 377 -21.02 -16.45 9.60
N GLU A 378 -22.05 -17.15 9.09
CA GLU A 378 -23.02 -16.53 8.18
C GLU A 378 -23.85 -15.45 8.89
N ARG A 379 -24.24 -15.66 10.16
CA ARG A 379 -24.99 -14.68 10.96
C ARG A 379 -24.14 -13.44 11.28
N ILE A 380 -22.85 -13.63 11.55
CA ILE A 380 -21.87 -12.56 11.73
C ILE A 380 -21.74 -11.75 10.43
N ASP A 381 -21.57 -12.44 9.31
CA ASP A 381 -21.41 -11.79 8.01
C ASP A 381 -22.66 -11.02 7.58
N GLN A 382 -23.85 -11.59 7.81
CA GLN A 382 -25.12 -10.90 7.56
C GLN A 382 -25.24 -9.64 8.46
N ARG A 383 -24.94 -9.75 9.76
CA ARG A 383 -25.01 -8.61 10.67
C ARG A 383 -24.09 -7.48 10.27
N LEU A 384 -22.86 -7.81 9.88
CA LEU A 384 -21.92 -6.83 9.34
C LEU A 384 -22.50 -6.13 8.10
N THR A 385 -23.14 -6.87 7.21
CA THR A 385 -23.79 -6.31 6.01
C THR A 385 -24.94 -5.37 6.38
N GLU A 386 -25.78 -5.73 7.36
CA GLU A 386 -26.86 -4.89 7.86
C GLU A 386 -26.34 -3.55 8.42
N ILE A 387 -25.25 -3.60 9.21
CA ILE A 387 -24.59 -2.40 9.76
C ILE A 387 -24.06 -1.52 8.63
N LEU A 388 -23.38 -2.10 7.66
CA LEU A 388 -22.81 -1.37 6.51
C LEU A 388 -23.93 -0.66 5.72
N LEU A 389 -25.06 -1.33 5.51
CA LEU A 389 -26.21 -0.80 4.78
C LEU A 389 -27.08 0.16 5.64
N GLY A 390 -26.83 0.26 6.94
CA GLY A 390 -27.57 1.16 7.84
C GLY A 390 -28.99 0.69 8.15
N VAL A 391 -29.22 -0.63 8.15
CA VAL A 391 -30.51 -1.28 8.49
C VAL A 391 -30.41 -2.18 9.73
N ALA A 392 -29.35 -2.03 10.49
CA ALA A 392 -29.02 -2.81 11.68
C ALA A 392 -29.81 -2.37 12.92
#